data_e2a889b2c538ad4d77c6a00c37fb4d2f
#
_entry.id   e2a889b2c538ad4d77c6a00c37fb4d2f
#
_cell.length_a   1.000
_cell.length_b   1.000
_cell.length_c   1.000
_cell.angle_alpha   90.00
_cell.angle_beta   90.00
_cell.angle_gamma   90.00
#
_symmetry.space_group_name_H-M   'P 1'
#
loop_
_entity.id
_entity.type
_entity.pdbx_description
1 polymer ?
#
loop_
_entity_poly.entity_id
_entity_poly.type
_entity_poly.pdbx_seq_one_letter_code
_entity_poly.pdbx_strand_id
1 'polypeptide(L)'
;MSQSEFIYQESRRSIRLGWKRPIRIVHPTQHPAYAVNASATGLLIDTAFDQGYRVGAEISVLIPHMNGEYQILVKGQIVRTERFPNHLRIAVNLIE
;
A
#
# COMPACT_ATOMS: atom_id res chain seq x y z
N MET A 1 -18.53 9.20 13.95
CA MET A 1 -18.22 9.56 13.43
C MET A 1 -17.79 9.52 13.01
N SER A 2 -17.86 9.41 13.17
CA SER A 2 -17.49 9.69 12.49
C SER A 2 -16.91 9.71 12.09
N GLN A 3 -16.84 9.62 12.11
CA GLN A 3 -16.41 10.04 11.55
C GLN A 3 -16.19 10.35 10.92
N SER A 4 -16.38 10.35 11.13
CA SER A 4 -16.20 10.90 10.34
C SER A 4 -16.02 11.45 10.11
N GLU A 5 -16.10 11.76 10.33
CA GLU A 5 -15.86 12.42 9.94
C GLU A 5 -15.29 12.74 9.78
N PHE A 6 -15.24 12.73 10.05
CA PHE A 6 -14.57 13.21 9.66
C PHE A 6 -14.19 13.44 9.08
N ILE A 7 -14.11 13.53 9.01
CA ILE A 7 -13.65 13.83 8.30
C ILE A 7 -13.47 14.13 7.52
N TYR A 8 -13.42 14.56 7.39
CA TYR A 8 -13.14 15.06 6.50
C TYR A 8 -12.73 15.67 5.98
N GLN A 9 -12.68 16.18 6.07
CA GLN A 9 -12.16 16.77 5.54
C GLN A 9 -11.47 17.08 5.06
N GLU A 10 -11.21 17.28 5.09
CA GLU A 10 -10.37 17.47 4.59
C GLU A 10 -9.73 17.09 4.06
N SER A 11 -9.79 16.96 3.78
CA SER A 11 -9.12 16.51 3.21
C SER A 11 -8.05 16.26 3.03
N ARG A 12 -7.60 16.39 2.92
CA ARG A 12 -6.50 16.30 2.87
C ARG A 12 -5.80 15.75 3.81
N ARG A 13 -5.94 15.64 4.53
CA ARG A 13 -5.50 15.17 5.49
C ARG A 13 -5.88 14.15 5.97
N SER A 14 -6.41 13.88 5.80
CA SER A 14 -6.71 13.04 6.21
C SER A 14 -6.42 12.06 6.40
N ILE A 15 -6.45 12.26 6.32
CA ILE A 15 -6.17 11.43 6.50
C ILE A 15 -5.43 10.37 6.79
N ARG A 16 -5.04 10.05 6.81
CA ARG A 16 -4.13 9.13 7.00
C ARG A 16 -3.74 8.80 8.31
N LEU A 17 -4.30 9.30 9.27
CA LEU A 17 -3.97 9.09 10.62
C LEU A 17 -4.28 7.69 11.02
N GLY A 18 -3.29 6.86 11.26
CA GLY A 18 -3.46 5.51 11.71
C GLY A 18 -4.11 4.58 10.71
N TRP A 19 -4.26 5.02 9.49
CA TRP A 19 -4.90 4.19 8.48
C TRP A 19 -3.90 3.16 7.97
N LYS A 20 -4.26 1.90 8.09
CA LYS A 20 -3.49 0.80 7.53
C LYS A 20 -4.45 -0.24 7.04
N ARG A 21 -4.25 -0.71 5.83
CA ARG A 21 -5.12 -1.69 5.23
C ARG A 21 -4.33 -2.93 4.89
N PRO A 22 -4.71 -4.10 5.41
CA PRO A 22 -4.02 -5.33 5.06
C PRO A 22 -4.15 -5.61 3.57
N ILE A 23 -3.04 -5.94 2.96
CA ILE A 23 -2.96 -6.31 1.57
C ILE A 23 -2.01 -7.49 1.45
N ARG A 24 -1.85 -8.00 0.23
CA ARG A 24 -0.92 -9.09 0.01
C ARG A 24 -0.12 -8.80 -1.23
N ILE A 25 1.20 -8.82 -1.09
CA ILE A 25 2.08 -8.73 -2.25
C ILE A 25 2.17 -10.14 -2.85
N VAL A 26 1.97 -10.26 -4.16
CA VAL A 26 2.02 -11.55 -4.83
C VAL A 26 3.16 -11.66 -5.83
N HIS A 27 3.79 -10.55 -6.16
CA HIS A 27 4.95 -10.51 -7.05
C HIS A 27 5.83 -9.35 -6.63
N PRO A 28 7.13 -9.48 -6.55
CA PRO A 28 7.97 -10.60 -6.96
C PRO A 28 7.95 -11.79 -6.02
N THR A 29 7.53 -11.58 -4.77
CA THR A 29 7.41 -12.67 -3.80
C THR A 29 6.10 -12.46 -3.06
N GLN A 30 5.63 -13.50 -2.39
CA GLN A 30 4.36 -13.42 -1.68
C GLN A 30 4.62 -13.07 -0.22
N HIS A 31 4.05 -11.95 0.21
CA HIS A 31 4.17 -11.48 1.59
C HIS A 31 2.91 -10.77 2.00
N PRO A 32 2.49 -10.94 3.27
CA PRO A 32 1.50 -10.02 3.82
C PRO A 32 2.12 -8.64 3.96
N ALA A 33 1.29 -7.62 3.84
CA ALA A 33 1.76 -6.25 3.87
C ALA A 33 0.62 -5.35 4.31
N TYR A 34 0.94 -4.07 4.49
CA TYR A 34 -0.06 -3.06 4.82
C TYR A 34 0.09 -1.89 3.88
N ALA A 35 -1.02 -1.49 3.28
CA ALA A 35 -1.06 -0.21 2.57
C ALA A 35 -1.25 0.87 3.62
N VAL A 36 -0.33 1.84 3.65
CA VAL A 36 -0.39 2.92 4.64
C VAL A 36 -0.83 4.24 4.03
N ASN A 37 -0.87 4.30 2.70
CA ASN A 37 -1.36 5.48 2.01
C ASN A 37 -1.63 5.08 0.57
N ALA A 38 -2.61 5.72 -0.05
CA ALA A 38 -2.95 5.42 -1.43
C ALA A 38 -3.49 6.65 -2.11
N SER A 39 -3.22 6.76 -3.40
CA SER A 39 -3.77 7.80 -4.25
C SER A 39 -4.13 7.17 -5.58
N ALA A 40 -4.59 7.98 -6.52
CA ALA A 40 -4.95 7.47 -7.84
C ALA A 40 -3.76 6.89 -8.58
N THR A 41 -2.55 7.34 -8.28
CA THR A 41 -1.36 6.96 -9.04
C THR A 41 -0.31 6.23 -8.23
N GLY A 42 -0.50 6.09 -6.93
CA GLY A 42 0.53 5.52 -6.09
C GLY A 42 0.03 4.82 -4.87
N LEU A 43 0.90 4.00 -4.30
CA LEU A 43 0.59 3.21 -3.12
C LEU A 43 1.83 3.16 -2.25
N LEU A 44 1.64 3.38 -0.96
CA LEU A 44 2.73 3.29 0.01
C LEU A 44 2.48 2.05 0.85
N ILE A 45 3.46 1.17 0.92
CA ILE A 45 3.28 -0.17 1.50
C ILE A 45 4.36 -0.42 2.54
N ASP A 46 3.95 -0.97 3.68
CA ASP A 46 4.87 -1.49 4.69
C ASP A 46 4.86 -3.01 4.62
N THR A 47 6.04 -3.61 4.59
CA THR A 47 6.16 -5.07 4.51
C THR A 47 7.50 -5.53 5.11
N ALA A 48 7.73 -6.82 5.11
CA ALA A 48 8.99 -7.38 5.55
C ALA A 48 10.07 -7.13 4.50
N PHE A 49 11.33 -7.22 4.94
CA PHE A 49 12.44 -7.09 4.01
C PHE A 49 12.47 -8.23 3.02
N ASP A 50 12.82 -7.93 1.79
CA ASP A 50 12.97 -8.93 0.74
C ASP A 50 13.84 -8.34 -0.36
N GLN A 51 14.76 -9.15 -0.86
CA GLN A 51 15.71 -8.69 -1.89
C GLN A 51 15.01 -8.31 -3.19
N GLY A 52 13.83 -8.84 -3.43
CA GLY A 52 13.08 -8.53 -4.65
C GLY A 52 12.48 -7.15 -4.67
N TYR A 53 12.43 -6.47 -3.53
CA TYR A 53 11.81 -5.14 -3.45
C TYR A 53 12.86 -4.07 -3.68
N ARG A 54 13.15 -3.81 -4.93
CA ARG A 54 14.16 -2.82 -5.32
C ARG A 54 13.54 -1.78 -6.23
N VAL A 55 14.11 -0.59 -6.21
CA VAL A 55 13.69 0.47 -7.11
C VAL A 55 13.79 -0.04 -8.54
N GLY A 56 12.73 0.16 -9.31
CA GLY A 56 12.63 -0.29 -10.68
C GLY A 56 11.93 -1.64 -10.84
N ALA A 57 11.79 -2.41 -9.76
CA ALA A 57 11.16 -3.72 -9.85
C ALA A 57 9.65 -3.58 -9.98
N GLU A 58 9.05 -4.50 -10.72
CA GLU A 58 7.59 -4.61 -10.78
C GLU A 58 7.07 -5.24 -9.50
N ILE A 59 5.88 -4.82 -9.11
CA ILE A 59 5.21 -5.36 -7.94
C ILE A 59 3.73 -5.53 -8.25
N SER A 60 3.16 -6.63 -7.80
CA SER A 60 1.73 -6.89 -7.92
C SER A 60 1.16 -7.12 -6.53
N VAL A 61 0.01 -6.54 -6.29
CA VAL A 61 -0.59 -6.51 -4.96
C VAL A 61 -2.07 -6.84 -5.06
N LEU A 62 -2.53 -7.70 -4.15
CA LEU A 62 -3.95 -7.99 -4.00
C LEU A 62 -4.50 -7.13 -2.87
N ILE A 63 -5.54 -6.38 -3.16
CA ILE A 63 -6.20 -5.51 -2.19
C ILE A 63 -7.59 -6.07 -1.95
N PRO A 64 -7.91 -6.50 -0.72
CA PRO A 64 -9.25 -7.01 -0.43
C PRO A 64 -10.28 -5.89 -0.54
N HIS A 65 -11.43 -6.22 -1.10
CA HIS A 65 -12.53 -5.29 -1.10
C HIS A 65 -13.05 -5.10 0.33
N MET A 66 -13.66 -3.97 0.57
CA MET A 66 -14.11 -3.64 1.92
C MET A 66 -15.06 -4.66 2.50
N ASN A 67 -15.93 -5.23 1.68
CA ASN A 67 -16.87 -6.23 2.19
C ASN A 67 -16.32 -7.64 2.12
N GLY A 68 -15.08 -7.81 1.65
CA GLY A 68 -14.44 -9.12 1.64
C GLY A 68 -14.87 -10.07 0.56
N GLU A 69 -15.71 -9.63 -0.36
CA GLU A 69 -16.26 -10.54 -1.37
C GLU A 69 -15.34 -10.78 -2.54
N TYR A 70 -14.41 -9.87 -2.80
CA TYR A 70 -13.47 -10.06 -3.90
C TYR A 70 -12.22 -9.25 -3.61
N GLN A 71 -11.22 -9.47 -4.42
CA GLN A 71 -9.94 -8.79 -4.31
C GLN A 71 -9.65 -8.09 -5.61
N ILE A 72 -8.88 -7.02 -5.52
CA ILE A 72 -8.46 -6.25 -6.67
C ILE A 72 -6.96 -6.44 -6.82
N LEU A 73 -6.53 -6.84 -8.02
CA LEU A 73 -5.12 -6.96 -8.32
C LEU A 73 -4.65 -5.66 -8.95
N VAL A 74 -3.64 -5.04 -8.34
CA VAL A 74 -3.03 -3.86 -8.91
C VAL A 74 -1.56 -4.14 -9.16
N LYS A 75 -1.03 -3.51 -10.19
CA LYS A 75 0.36 -3.66 -10.58
C LYS A 75 1.03 -2.31 -10.61
N GLY A 76 2.30 -2.31 -10.31
CA GLY A 76 3.05 -1.08 -10.31
C GLY A 76 4.53 -1.32 -10.36
N GLN A 77 5.26 -0.23 -10.21
CA GLN A 77 6.71 -0.25 -10.19
C GLN A 77 7.19 0.42 -8.93
N ILE A 78 8.16 -0.19 -8.28
CA ILE A 78 8.74 0.37 -7.07
C ILE A 78 9.61 1.55 -7.48
N VAL A 79 9.30 2.72 -6.90
CA VAL A 79 10.04 3.94 -7.23
C VAL A 79 10.91 4.41 -6.07
N ARG A 80 10.66 3.91 -4.87
CA ARG A 80 11.45 4.29 -3.71
C ARG A 80 11.29 3.23 -2.63
N THR A 81 12.35 2.98 -1.89
CA THR A 81 12.31 2.13 -0.72
C THR A 81 12.89 2.88 0.46
N GLU A 82 12.37 2.60 1.64
CA GLU A 82 12.84 3.22 2.87
C GLU A 82 12.91 2.13 3.94
N ARG A 83 14.09 1.99 4.53
CA ARG A 83 14.33 0.93 5.50
C ARG A 83 14.13 1.44 6.91
N PHE A 84 13.31 0.73 7.67
CA PHE A 84 13.10 0.99 9.08
C PHE A 84 13.65 -0.19 9.88
N PRO A 85 13.83 -0.06 11.20
CA PRO A 85 14.39 -1.18 11.96
C PRO A 85 13.59 -2.48 11.83
N ASN A 86 12.26 -2.39 11.73
CA ASN A 86 11.41 -3.57 11.77
C ASN A 86 10.76 -3.89 10.45
N HIS A 87 10.90 -3.03 9.45
CA HIS A 87 10.16 -3.24 8.20
C HIS A 87 10.75 -2.39 7.09
N LEU A 88 10.23 -2.63 5.90
CA LEU A 88 10.58 -1.89 4.70
C LEU A 88 9.35 -1.15 4.23
N ARG A 89 9.52 0.11 3.86
CA ARG A 89 8.44 0.89 3.26
C ARG A 89 8.74 1.07 1.79
N ILE A 90 7.75 0.78 0.96
CA ILE A 90 7.89 0.78 -0.49
C ILE A 90 6.92 1.78 -1.06
N ALA A 91 7.42 2.69 -1.90
CA ALA A 91 6.57 3.59 -2.66
C ALA A 91 6.41 3.00 -4.06
N VAL A 92 5.18 2.82 -4.48
CA VAL A 92 4.84 2.17 -5.73
C VAL A 92 4.10 3.16 -6.62
N ASN A 93 4.53 3.22 -7.88
CA ASN A 93 3.82 3.97 -8.90
C ASN A 93 2.96 2.98 -9.66
N LEU A 94 1.64 3.19 -9.64
CA LEU A 94 0.71 2.23 -10.21
C LEU A 94 0.72 2.30 -11.73
N ILE A 95 0.60 1.13 -12.33
CA ILE A 95 0.56 0.98 -13.79
C ILE A 95 -0.84 0.49 -14.13
N GLU A 96 -1.42 1.09 -15.14
CA GLU A 96 -2.72 0.64 -15.58
C GLU A 96 -2.68 -0.51 -16.53
#